data_74ca29ee1912c6e0089460a55f5b6e0e
#
_entry.id   74ca29ee1912c6e0089460a55f5b6e0e
#
_cell.length_a   1.000
_cell.length_b   1.000
_cell.length_c   1.000
_cell.angle_alpha   90.00
_cell.angle_beta   90.00
_cell.angle_gamma   90.00
#
_symmetry.space_group_name_H-M   'P 1'
#
loop_
_entity.id
_entity.type
_entity.pdbx_description
1 polymer ?
#
loop_
_entity_poly.entity_id
_entity_poly.type
_entity_poly.pdbx_seq_one_letter_code
_entity_poly.pdbx_strand_id
1 'polypeptide(L)'
;MIMKNKYILLLFLSVFGLSVSYPLEGAAKKKKKTEQVKSKSDYEKLLKGKSNSMESKGLMNLYWIENKIYMEIPKAVLGKRLLMGGVVDKVSNPQESSVGFRPATSLQVRFCQSDSLVRLYRVANRPTTGDGSRIGDALKKSFSDIVLEQFPIKAYSPDSALVIDVTSYVFKDDEYMNPIDPKAYNTMDGWVKRKATFKQDRSMISGIASYSDNVSTV
;
A
#
# COMPACT_ATOMS: atom_id res chain seq x y z
N MET A 1 9.71 -22.92 61.79
CA MET A 1 8.92 -23.74 60.85
C MET A 1 9.69 -23.89 59.56
N ILE A 2 10.06 -25.11 59.22
CA ILE A 2 11.19 -25.50 58.38
C ILE A 2 10.83 -25.47 56.92
N MET A 3 11.58 -24.69 56.13
CA MET A 3 11.52 -24.73 54.66
C MET A 3 12.53 -25.76 54.14
N LYS A 4 12.04 -26.79 53.42
CA LYS A 4 12.87 -27.79 52.74
C LYS A 4 13.17 -27.36 51.30
N ASN A 5 14.42 -27.04 51.00
CA ASN A 5 15.01 -26.94 49.69
C ASN A 5 15.08 -28.32 49.02
N LYS A 6 14.56 -28.44 47.79
CA LYS A 6 14.85 -29.56 46.91
C LYS A 6 15.65 -29.05 45.72
N TYR A 7 16.93 -29.39 45.70
CA TYR A 7 17.81 -29.21 44.55
C TYR A 7 17.50 -30.31 43.53
N ILE A 8 17.17 -29.92 42.29
CA ILE A 8 17.09 -30.84 41.16
C ILE A 8 18.42 -30.74 40.42
N LEU A 9 19.15 -31.84 40.45
CA LEU A 9 20.41 -32.08 39.76
C LEU A 9 20.12 -32.36 38.30
N LEU A 10 20.45 -31.45 37.37
CA LEU A 10 20.37 -31.66 35.92
C LEU A 10 21.66 -32.32 35.42
N LEU A 11 21.55 -33.61 35.07
CA LEU A 11 22.63 -34.38 34.48
C LEU A 11 22.78 -33.96 32.99
N PHE A 12 23.91 -33.35 32.65
CA PHE A 12 24.30 -33.10 31.28
C PHE A 12 24.84 -34.40 30.66
N LEU A 13 24.07 -35.00 29.77
CA LEU A 13 24.55 -36.07 28.92
C LEU A 13 25.09 -35.46 27.62
N SER A 14 26.41 -35.33 27.48
CA SER A 14 27.08 -34.94 26.27
C SER A 14 27.07 -36.12 25.27
N VAL A 15 26.18 -36.08 24.30
CA VAL A 15 26.23 -36.97 23.14
C VAL A 15 27.06 -36.30 22.06
N PHE A 16 28.24 -36.86 21.83
CA PHE A 16 29.09 -36.55 20.68
C PHE A 16 28.39 -37.10 19.43
N GLY A 17 27.68 -36.30 18.70
CA GLY A 17 27.04 -36.63 17.43
C GLY A 17 27.85 -36.10 16.26
N LEU A 18 28.42 -36.98 15.47
CA LEU A 18 29.08 -36.69 14.20
C LEU A 18 28.15 -35.84 13.31
N SER A 19 28.55 -34.63 13.01
CA SER A 19 27.89 -33.77 12.04
C SER A 19 28.20 -34.27 10.62
N VAL A 20 27.31 -35.06 10.06
CA VAL A 20 27.28 -35.31 8.62
C VAL A 20 26.61 -34.09 7.97
N SER A 21 27.42 -33.24 7.37
CA SER A 21 26.94 -32.10 6.58
C SER A 21 26.36 -32.62 5.25
N TYR A 22 25.04 -32.68 5.19
CA TYR A 22 24.35 -32.82 3.92
C TYR A 22 24.22 -31.46 3.24
N PRO A 23 24.53 -31.35 1.94
CA PRO A 23 24.37 -30.06 1.24
C PRO A 23 22.87 -29.74 1.08
N LEU A 24 22.45 -28.66 1.73
CA LEU A 24 21.05 -28.17 1.72
C LEU A 24 20.67 -27.39 0.45
N GLU A 25 21.42 -27.57 -0.64
CA GLU A 25 21.16 -26.79 -1.88
C GLU A 25 19.94 -27.25 -2.69
N GLY A 26 19.48 -28.49 -2.50
CA GLY A 26 18.35 -29.02 -3.27
C GLY A 26 16.98 -28.51 -2.84
N ALA A 27 16.79 -28.24 -1.54
CA ALA A 27 15.48 -27.88 -0.98
C ALA A 27 15.11 -26.41 -1.23
N ALA A 28 16.09 -25.50 -1.23
CA ALA A 28 15.84 -24.09 -1.49
C ALA A 28 15.51 -23.80 -2.96
N LYS A 29 16.14 -24.51 -3.91
CA LYS A 29 15.81 -24.41 -5.35
C LYS A 29 14.42 -24.98 -5.67
N LYS A 30 14.01 -26.08 -5.00
CA LYS A 30 12.69 -26.69 -5.22
C LYS A 30 11.57 -25.83 -4.66
N LYS A 31 11.74 -25.23 -3.48
CA LYS A 31 10.76 -24.28 -2.90
C LYS A 31 10.61 -23.01 -3.76
N LYS A 32 11.70 -22.38 -4.19
CA LYS A 32 11.65 -21.22 -5.08
C LYS A 32 10.96 -21.52 -6.42
N LYS A 33 11.22 -22.69 -7.02
CA LYS A 33 10.59 -23.09 -8.29
C LYS A 33 9.10 -23.39 -8.12
N THR A 34 8.69 -23.97 -7.00
CA THR A 34 7.27 -24.27 -6.70
C THR A 34 6.49 -23.00 -6.39
N GLU A 35 7.06 -22.04 -5.66
CA GLU A 35 6.44 -20.75 -5.41
C GLU A 35 6.33 -19.90 -6.68
N GLN A 36 7.32 -19.90 -7.55
CA GLN A 36 7.26 -19.19 -8.84
C GLN A 36 6.24 -19.78 -9.82
N VAL A 37 6.08 -21.11 -9.85
CA VAL A 37 5.07 -21.78 -10.70
C VAL A 37 3.67 -21.51 -10.18
N LYS A 38 3.46 -21.54 -8.86
CA LYS A 38 2.18 -21.23 -8.23
C LYS A 38 1.79 -19.76 -8.42
N SER A 39 2.73 -18.83 -8.33
CA SER A 39 2.50 -17.40 -8.52
C SER A 39 2.12 -17.05 -9.97
N LYS A 40 2.74 -17.68 -10.97
CA LYS A 40 2.34 -17.49 -12.38
C LYS A 40 0.90 -17.91 -12.66
N SER A 41 0.47 -19.05 -12.10
CA SER A 41 -0.90 -19.53 -12.24
C SER A 41 -1.94 -18.57 -11.63
N ASP A 42 -1.64 -17.98 -10.46
CA ASP A 42 -2.57 -17.08 -9.79
C ASP A 42 -2.64 -15.72 -10.50
N TYR A 43 -1.54 -15.21 -11.03
CA TYR A 43 -1.49 -13.99 -11.84
C TYR A 43 -2.33 -14.13 -13.11
N GLU A 44 -2.18 -15.24 -13.82
CA GLU A 44 -2.93 -15.47 -15.05
C GLU A 44 -4.43 -15.64 -14.78
N LYS A 45 -4.80 -16.36 -13.74
CA LYS A 45 -6.20 -16.52 -13.32
C LYS A 45 -6.83 -15.19 -12.89
N LEU A 46 -6.05 -14.31 -12.27
CA LEU A 46 -6.54 -13.03 -11.77
C LEU A 46 -6.78 -12.02 -12.90
N LEU A 47 -5.84 -11.91 -13.84
CA LEU A 47 -5.77 -10.82 -14.81
C LEU A 47 -6.08 -11.20 -16.24
N LYS A 48 -5.92 -12.48 -16.65
CA LYS A 48 -6.12 -12.91 -18.04
C LYS A 48 -7.50 -13.51 -18.27
N GLY A 49 -8.02 -13.32 -19.50
CA GLY A 49 -9.22 -14.01 -19.99
C GLY A 49 -10.55 -13.48 -19.44
N LYS A 50 -10.57 -12.28 -18.89
CA LYS A 50 -11.79 -11.64 -18.38
C LYS A 50 -12.38 -10.71 -19.45
N SER A 51 -13.66 -10.95 -19.79
CA SER A 51 -14.44 -10.01 -20.61
C SER A 51 -14.64 -8.72 -19.83
N ASN A 52 -14.53 -7.55 -20.47
CA ASN A 52 -14.61 -6.23 -19.83
C ASN A 52 -13.42 -5.90 -18.92
N SER A 53 -12.21 -6.16 -19.36
CA SER A 53 -11.00 -5.69 -18.70
C SER A 53 -10.40 -4.50 -19.43
N MET A 54 -10.00 -3.48 -18.67
CA MET A 54 -9.17 -2.37 -19.15
C MET A 54 -7.80 -2.48 -18.48
N GLU A 55 -6.75 -2.28 -19.27
CA GLU A 55 -5.37 -2.31 -18.81
C GLU A 55 -4.69 -1.00 -19.18
N SER A 56 -3.90 -0.44 -18.24
CA SER A 56 -3.04 0.72 -18.50
C SER A 56 -1.67 0.48 -17.89
N LYS A 57 -0.62 0.56 -18.72
CA LYS A 57 0.77 0.26 -18.37
C LYS A 57 1.60 1.53 -18.17
N GLY A 58 2.46 1.53 -17.16
CA GLY A 58 3.33 2.66 -16.87
C GLY A 58 4.16 2.45 -15.61
N LEU A 59 4.23 3.47 -14.76
CA LEU A 59 4.96 3.43 -13.47
C LEU A 59 4.54 2.23 -12.62
N MET A 60 3.25 2.00 -12.54
CA MET A 60 2.60 0.82 -11.97
C MET A 60 1.49 0.42 -12.94
N ASN A 61 1.37 -0.86 -13.29
CA ASN A 61 0.32 -1.27 -14.19
C ASN A 61 -1.02 -1.33 -13.46
N LEU A 62 -2.05 -0.79 -14.08
CA LEU A 62 -3.43 -0.81 -13.58
C LEU A 62 -4.28 -1.74 -14.44
N TYR A 63 -5.12 -2.52 -13.77
CA TYR A 63 -6.09 -3.41 -14.39
C TYR A 63 -7.45 -3.15 -13.77
N TRP A 64 -8.42 -2.79 -14.59
CA TRP A 64 -9.81 -2.66 -14.16
C TRP A 64 -10.60 -3.85 -14.68
N ILE A 65 -11.02 -4.73 -13.77
CA ILE A 65 -11.64 -6.02 -14.08
C ILE A 65 -12.84 -6.21 -13.16
N GLU A 66 -14.03 -6.41 -13.74
CA GLU A 66 -15.26 -6.71 -12.97
C GLU A 66 -15.49 -5.70 -11.80
N ASN A 67 -15.39 -4.41 -12.06
CA ASN A 67 -15.50 -3.33 -11.09
C ASN A 67 -14.41 -3.33 -9.97
N LYS A 68 -13.33 -4.06 -10.16
CA LYS A 68 -12.16 -4.02 -9.27
C LYS A 68 -10.96 -3.41 -9.96
N ILE A 69 -10.20 -2.65 -9.20
CA ILE A 69 -8.91 -2.11 -9.65
C ILE A 69 -7.80 -2.92 -8.99
N TYR A 70 -7.01 -3.57 -9.84
CA TYR A 70 -5.76 -4.19 -9.42
C TYR A 70 -4.60 -3.30 -9.83
N MET A 71 -3.66 -3.15 -8.92
CA MET A 71 -2.43 -2.40 -9.15
C MET A 71 -1.24 -3.37 -9.06
N GLU A 72 -0.46 -3.41 -10.14
CA GLU A 72 0.79 -4.17 -10.20
C GLU A 72 1.94 -3.21 -9.92
N ILE A 73 2.61 -3.41 -8.79
CA ILE A 73 3.68 -2.56 -8.29
C ILE A 73 5.03 -3.22 -8.58
N PRO A 74 5.85 -2.66 -9.47
CA PRO A 74 7.21 -3.13 -9.69
C PRO A 74 8.04 -3.02 -8.41
N LYS A 75 8.93 -3.98 -8.18
CA LYS A 75 9.85 -3.94 -7.01
C LYS A 75 10.67 -2.66 -6.95
N ALA A 76 10.99 -2.09 -8.10
CA ALA A 76 11.72 -0.84 -8.21
C ALA A 76 10.97 0.38 -7.64
N VAL A 77 9.65 0.31 -7.50
CA VAL A 77 8.81 1.37 -6.94
C VAL A 77 8.67 1.25 -5.42
N LEU A 78 8.84 0.02 -4.88
CA LEU A 78 8.74 -0.20 -3.43
C LEU A 78 9.77 0.64 -2.66
N GLY A 79 9.33 1.24 -1.58
CA GLY A 79 10.14 2.11 -0.73
C GLY A 79 10.39 3.51 -1.27
N LYS A 80 10.10 3.78 -2.56
CA LYS A 80 10.24 5.13 -3.13
C LYS A 80 9.16 6.07 -2.59
N ARG A 81 9.51 7.33 -2.45
CA ARG A 81 8.55 8.39 -2.11
C ARG A 81 7.77 8.77 -3.37
N LEU A 82 6.47 8.73 -3.26
CA LEU A 82 5.52 9.12 -4.28
C LEU A 82 4.65 10.25 -3.74
N LEU A 83 4.06 11.02 -4.63
CA LEU A 83 3.08 12.04 -4.29
C LEU A 83 1.68 11.49 -4.59
N MET A 84 0.78 11.54 -3.62
CA MET A 84 -0.61 11.12 -3.75
C MET A 84 -1.53 12.30 -3.44
N GLY A 85 -2.56 12.48 -4.23
CA GLY A 85 -3.58 13.51 -4.02
C GLY A 85 -4.75 13.35 -4.97
N GLY A 86 -5.86 14.01 -4.65
CA GLY A 86 -7.05 14.08 -5.48
C GLY A 86 -7.16 15.41 -6.20
N VAL A 87 -7.75 15.38 -7.38
CA VAL A 87 -8.11 16.55 -8.19
C VAL A 87 -9.54 16.35 -8.68
N VAL A 88 -10.33 17.38 -8.63
CA VAL A 88 -11.69 17.37 -9.18
C VAL A 88 -11.64 17.39 -10.70
N ASP A 89 -12.05 16.29 -11.33
CA ASP A 89 -12.08 16.17 -12.80
C ASP A 89 -13.34 16.80 -13.40
N LYS A 90 -14.51 16.51 -12.81
CA LYS A 90 -15.81 16.99 -13.30
C LYS A 90 -16.71 17.39 -12.14
N VAL A 91 -17.57 18.36 -12.36
CA VAL A 91 -18.58 18.81 -11.40
C VAL A 91 -19.94 18.94 -12.08
N SER A 92 -20.99 18.59 -11.37
CA SER A 92 -22.37 18.81 -11.81
C SER A 92 -22.87 20.23 -11.46
N ASN A 93 -22.32 20.81 -10.38
CA ASN A 93 -22.65 22.15 -9.94
C ASN A 93 -21.36 22.98 -9.69
N PRO A 94 -21.03 23.93 -10.58
CA PRO A 94 -19.80 24.73 -10.45
C PRO A 94 -19.82 25.68 -9.25
N GLN A 95 -20.97 25.90 -8.61
CA GLN A 95 -21.05 26.68 -7.36
C GLN A 95 -20.55 25.89 -6.15
N GLU A 96 -20.53 24.56 -6.24
CA GLU A 96 -20.10 23.70 -5.12
C GLU A 96 -18.62 23.33 -5.19
N SER A 97 -18.06 23.19 -6.39
CA SER A 97 -16.65 22.90 -6.60
C SER A 97 -16.25 23.31 -8.01
N SER A 98 -14.96 23.38 -8.27
CA SER A 98 -14.39 23.75 -9.59
C SER A 98 -13.54 22.61 -10.12
N VAL A 99 -13.57 22.40 -11.43
CA VAL A 99 -12.65 21.48 -12.12
C VAL A 99 -11.21 21.92 -11.87
N GLY A 100 -10.32 20.98 -11.60
CA GLY A 100 -8.93 21.24 -11.25
C GLY A 100 -8.70 21.61 -9.77
N PHE A 101 -9.78 21.76 -8.98
CA PHE A 101 -9.67 22.03 -7.55
C PHE A 101 -9.02 20.87 -6.80
N ARG A 102 -8.13 21.20 -5.88
CA ARG A 102 -7.46 20.24 -4.98
C ARG A 102 -7.89 20.54 -3.55
N PRO A 103 -8.87 19.84 -3.02
CA PRO A 103 -9.43 20.14 -1.70
C PRO A 103 -8.46 19.85 -0.57
N ALA A 104 -7.59 18.87 -0.76
CA ALA A 104 -6.60 18.48 0.24
C ALA A 104 -5.15 18.64 -0.26
N THR A 105 -4.24 18.84 0.68
CA THR A 105 -2.81 18.86 0.39
C THR A 105 -2.33 17.46 0.00
N SER A 106 -1.59 17.38 -1.09
CA SER A 106 -0.99 16.09 -1.52
C SER A 106 -0.08 15.51 -0.44
N LEU A 107 -0.15 14.20 -0.28
CA LEU A 107 0.63 13.43 0.68
C LEU A 107 1.88 12.85 0.05
N GLN A 108 2.96 12.82 0.79
CA GLN A 108 4.08 11.95 0.48
C GLN A 108 3.78 10.55 1.01
N VAL A 109 3.78 9.57 0.10
CA VAL A 109 3.47 8.18 0.43
C VAL A 109 4.56 7.24 -0.07
N ARG A 110 4.57 6.03 0.46
CA ARG A 110 5.42 4.94 -0.06
C ARG A 110 4.75 3.60 0.14
N PHE A 111 4.94 2.70 -0.82
CA PHE A 111 4.54 1.31 -0.70
C PHE A 111 5.70 0.48 -0.16
N CYS A 112 5.45 -0.33 0.85
CA CYS A 112 6.43 -1.26 1.40
C CYS A 112 5.83 -2.65 1.49
N GLN A 113 6.58 -3.65 1.04
CA GLN A 113 6.20 -5.05 1.23
C GLN A 113 6.59 -5.50 2.65
N SER A 114 5.69 -6.23 3.29
CA SER A 114 5.92 -6.92 4.56
C SER A 114 5.20 -8.26 4.51
N ASP A 115 5.96 -9.34 4.42
CA ASP A 115 5.45 -10.70 4.24
C ASP A 115 4.47 -10.82 3.05
N SER A 116 3.22 -11.14 3.31
CA SER A 116 2.14 -11.26 2.32
C SER A 116 1.33 -10.00 2.10
N LEU A 117 1.77 -8.86 2.64
CA LEU A 117 1.07 -7.59 2.59
C LEU A 117 1.91 -6.51 1.90
N VAL A 118 1.24 -5.59 1.23
CA VAL A 118 1.80 -4.29 0.85
C VAL A 118 1.16 -3.24 1.74
N ARG A 119 1.97 -2.46 2.43
CA ARG A 119 1.51 -1.34 3.26
C ARG A 119 1.76 -0.03 2.55
N LEU A 120 0.74 0.81 2.52
CA LEU A 120 0.84 2.20 2.09
C LEU A 120 1.10 3.07 3.31
N TYR A 121 2.24 3.73 3.33
CA TYR A 121 2.63 4.65 4.40
C TYR A 121 2.50 6.09 3.96
N ARG A 122 1.99 6.95 4.84
CA ARG A 122 2.22 8.38 4.80
C ARG A 122 3.59 8.66 5.38
N VAL A 123 4.47 9.26 4.59
CA VAL A 123 5.82 9.61 5.01
C VAL A 123 5.75 10.80 5.97
N ALA A 124 6.33 10.66 7.15
CA ALA A 124 6.39 11.74 8.11
C ALA A 124 7.28 12.88 7.60
N ASN A 125 6.79 14.11 7.69
CA ASN A 125 7.60 15.30 7.43
C ASN A 125 8.61 15.44 8.58
N ARG A 126 9.86 15.14 8.28
CA ARG A 126 10.97 15.24 9.26
C ARG A 126 11.90 16.37 8.82
N PRO A 127 12.41 17.17 9.76
CA PRO A 127 13.53 18.03 9.46
C PRO A 127 14.71 17.21 8.93
N THR A 128 15.35 17.69 7.86
CA THR A 128 16.55 17.03 7.34
C THR A 128 17.74 17.45 8.19
N THR A 129 18.41 16.48 8.77
CA THR A 129 19.68 16.65 9.47
C THR A 129 20.77 15.86 8.75
N GLY A 130 22.00 16.30 8.84
CA GLY A 130 23.14 15.54 8.29
C GLY A 130 23.15 14.10 8.80
N ASP A 131 23.48 13.16 7.95
CA ASP A 131 23.60 11.75 8.31
C ASP A 131 24.61 11.56 9.45
N GLY A 132 24.25 10.71 10.44
CA GLY A 132 25.10 10.36 11.58
C GLY A 132 25.07 11.36 12.75
N SER A 133 24.22 12.38 12.71
CA SER A 133 24.05 13.29 13.85
C SER A 133 23.19 12.67 14.95
N ARG A 134 23.51 12.94 16.23
CA ARG A 134 22.68 12.52 17.38
C ARG A 134 21.25 13.05 17.29
N ILE A 135 21.08 14.25 16.69
CA ILE A 135 19.77 14.86 16.44
C ILE A 135 19.02 14.04 15.38
N GLY A 136 19.69 13.59 14.32
CA GLY A 136 19.09 12.72 13.30
C GLY A 136 18.57 11.41 13.88
N ASP A 137 19.30 10.79 14.79
CA ASP A 137 18.85 9.56 15.46
C ASP A 137 17.69 9.80 16.43
N ALA A 138 17.67 10.93 17.13
CA ALA A 138 16.55 11.33 17.97
C ALA A 138 15.29 11.57 17.13
N LEU A 139 15.42 12.26 15.98
CA LEU A 139 14.31 12.50 15.05
C LEU A 139 13.77 11.20 14.44
N LYS A 140 14.63 10.25 14.09
CA LYS A 140 14.21 8.91 13.62
C LYS A 140 13.37 8.15 14.65
N LYS A 141 13.68 8.33 15.95
CA LYS A 141 12.93 7.71 17.04
C LYS A 141 11.64 8.45 17.37
N SER A 142 11.57 9.76 17.14
CA SER A 142 10.43 10.60 17.49
C SER A 142 9.36 10.67 16.39
N PHE A 143 9.73 10.43 15.12
CA PHE A 143 8.84 10.49 14.00
C PHE A 143 8.75 9.13 13.31
N SER A 144 7.56 8.57 13.23
CA SER A 144 7.29 7.35 12.47
C SER A 144 6.31 7.64 11.34
N ASP A 145 6.45 6.89 10.25
CA ASP A 145 5.50 6.93 9.16
C ASP A 145 4.19 6.25 9.60
N ILE A 146 3.08 6.76 9.13
CA ILE A 146 1.74 6.28 9.49
C ILE A 146 1.28 5.31 8.41
N VAL A 147 0.77 4.14 8.80
CA VAL A 147 0.13 3.21 7.87
C VAL A 147 -1.24 3.77 7.51
N LEU A 148 -1.44 4.08 6.24
CA LEU A 148 -2.73 4.53 5.70
C LEU A 148 -3.62 3.33 5.36
N GLU A 149 -3.04 2.29 4.73
CA GLU A 149 -3.79 1.12 4.30
C GLU A 149 -2.87 -0.11 4.19
N GLN A 150 -3.45 -1.31 4.23
CA GLN A 150 -2.77 -2.59 4.05
C GLN A 150 -3.50 -3.41 3.00
N PHE A 151 -2.77 -3.88 2.01
CA PHE A 151 -3.30 -4.64 0.91
C PHE A 151 -2.71 -6.06 0.91
N PRO A 152 -3.52 -7.12 0.95
CA PRO A 152 -3.04 -8.46 0.70
C PRO A 152 -2.50 -8.61 -0.72
N ILE A 153 -1.33 -9.23 -0.86
CA ILE A 153 -0.78 -9.57 -2.17
C ILE A 153 -1.65 -10.66 -2.78
N LYS A 154 -2.27 -10.37 -3.93
CA LYS A 154 -3.14 -11.29 -4.65
C LYS A 154 -2.37 -12.22 -5.56
N ALA A 155 -1.34 -11.70 -6.21
CA ALA A 155 -0.48 -12.46 -7.11
C ALA A 155 0.88 -11.79 -7.27
N TYR A 156 1.80 -12.50 -7.90
CA TYR A 156 3.08 -11.97 -8.36
C TYR A 156 3.13 -12.08 -9.87
N SER A 157 3.54 -11.01 -10.55
CA SER A 157 3.76 -11.05 -11.99
C SER A 157 4.98 -11.93 -12.35
N PRO A 158 5.15 -12.30 -13.62
CA PRO A 158 6.35 -12.99 -14.09
C PRO A 158 7.65 -12.28 -13.72
N ASP A 159 7.62 -10.94 -13.69
CA ASP A 159 8.75 -10.08 -13.31
C ASP A 159 8.83 -9.84 -11.80
N SER A 160 8.07 -10.61 -11.02
CA SER A 160 8.02 -10.51 -9.56
C SER A 160 7.49 -9.17 -9.02
N ALA A 161 6.72 -8.42 -9.82
CA ALA A 161 5.96 -7.28 -9.33
C ALA A 161 4.76 -7.77 -8.47
N LEU A 162 4.32 -6.94 -7.55
CA LEU A 162 3.28 -7.28 -6.58
C LEU A 162 1.91 -6.81 -7.10
N VAL A 163 0.94 -7.71 -7.17
CA VAL A 163 -0.44 -7.36 -7.55
C VAL A 163 -1.30 -7.27 -6.31
N ILE A 164 -1.91 -6.10 -6.11
CA ILE A 164 -2.83 -5.81 -5.00
C ILE A 164 -4.18 -5.31 -5.52
N ASP A 165 -5.23 -5.52 -4.75
CA ASP A 165 -6.56 -4.96 -5.00
C ASP A 165 -6.67 -3.62 -4.25
N VAL A 166 -6.79 -2.51 -4.97
CA VAL A 166 -6.91 -1.16 -4.41
C VAL A 166 -8.32 -0.60 -4.45
N THR A 167 -9.29 -1.39 -4.87
CA THR A 167 -10.68 -0.95 -5.08
C THR A 167 -11.26 -0.26 -3.85
N SER A 168 -11.19 -0.90 -2.69
CA SER A 168 -11.73 -0.35 -1.46
C SER A 168 -11.08 0.95 -1.03
N TYR A 169 -9.80 1.13 -1.35
CA TYR A 169 -9.07 2.35 -1.03
C TYR A 169 -9.47 3.52 -1.93
N VAL A 170 -9.67 3.25 -3.22
CA VAL A 170 -10.12 4.26 -4.19
C VAL A 170 -11.57 4.69 -3.92
N PHE A 171 -12.42 3.75 -3.46
CA PHE A 171 -13.80 4.02 -3.06
C PHE A 171 -13.99 4.41 -1.58
N LYS A 172 -12.97 4.95 -0.96
CA LYS A 172 -13.02 5.36 0.43
C LYS A 172 -13.25 6.88 0.54
N ASP A 173 -14.08 7.28 1.50
CA ASP A 173 -14.16 8.68 1.92
C ASP A 173 -12.92 9.00 2.78
N ASP A 174 -11.88 9.47 2.12
CA ASP A 174 -10.61 9.80 2.74
C ASP A 174 -10.45 11.32 2.79
N GLU A 175 -10.04 11.86 3.93
CA GLU A 175 -9.83 13.30 4.13
C GLU A 175 -8.84 13.91 3.14
N TYR A 176 -7.94 13.09 2.57
CA TYR A 176 -6.91 13.53 1.61
C TYR A 176 -7.37 13.43 0.15
N MET A 177 -8.49 12.77 -0.11
CA MET A 177 -9.05 12.58 -1.45
C MET A 177 -10.47 13.10 -1.59
N ASN A 178 -11.08 13.60 -0.52
CA ASN A 178 -12.43 14.13 -0.56
C ASN A 178 -12.50 15.37 -1.48
N PRO A 179 -13.34 15.36 -2.53
CA PRO A 179 -13.46 16.47 -3.48
C PRO A 179 -14.16 17.70 -2.89
N ILE A 180 -14.72 17.60 -1.71
CA ILE A 180 -15.48 18.69 -1.06
C ILE A 180 -14.70 19.14 0.16
N ASP A 181 -14.27 20.40 0.15
CA ASP A 181 -13.67 21.01 1.34
C ASP A 181 -14.71 21.04 2.46
N PRO A 182 -14.47 20.31 3.57
CA PRO A 182 -15.39 20.35 4.72
C PRO A 182 -15.35 21.69 5.47
N LYS A 183 -14.39 22.55 5.11
CA LYS A 183 -14.31 23.89 5.68
C LYS A 183 -15.50 24.74 5.23
N ALA A 184 -15.84 25.68 6.05
CA ALA A 184 -16.93 26.60 5.77
C ALA A 184 -16.60 27.45 4.53
N TYR A 185 -17.59 27.68 3.69
CA TYR A 185 -17.50 28.69 2.64
C TYR A 185 -18.34 29.91 3.03
N ASN A 186 -17.92 31.07 2.57
CA ASN A 186 -18.57 32.34 2.88
C ASN A 186 -19.87 32.46 2.06
N THR A 187 -20.99 32.70 2.73
CA THR A 187 -22.27 33.08 2.15
C THR A 187 -22.62 34.50 2.61
N MET A 188 -23.62 35.11 2.01
CA MET A 188 -24.12 36.42 2.48
C MET A 188 -24.55 36.41 3.95
N ASP A 189 -24.97 35.23 4.45
CA ASP A 189 -25.41 35.04 5.84
C ASP A 189 -24.31 34.54 6.78
N GLY A 190 -23.06 34.45 6.32
CA GLY A 190 -21.92 33.99 7.10
C GLY A 190 -21.31 32.69 6.60
N TRP A 191 -20.50 32.06 7.47
CA TRP A 191 -19.82 30.82 7.15
C TRP A 191 -20.69 29.58 7.39
N VAL A 192 -20.96 28.82 6.34
CA VAL A 192 -21.74 27.58 6.40
C VAL A 192 -20.82 26.39 6.20
N LYS A 193 -20.84 25.45 7.15
CA LYS A 193 -20.16 24.17 6.98
C LYS A 193 -20.91 23.31 5.99
N ARG A 194 -20.23 22.85 4.94
CA ARG A 194 -20.79 21.85 4.04
C ARG A 194 -20.82 20.49 4.71
N LYS A 195 -21.97 19.85 4.70
CA LYS A 195 -22.12 18.45 5.04
C LYS A 195 -22.22 17.66 3.73
N ALA A 196 -21.07 17.26 3.21
CA ALA A 196 -21.06 16.32 2.10
C ALA A 196 -20.65 14.95 2.64
N THR A 197 -21.37 13.93 2.25
CA THR A 197 -21.09 12.54 2.60
C THR A 197 -20.87 11.77 1.34
N PHE A 198 -19.74 11.09 1.25
CA PHE A 198 -19.48 10.16 0.15
C PHE A 198 -20.54 9.05 0.12
N LYS A 199 -21.07 8.78 -1.06
CA LYS A 199 -22.08 7.74 -1.30
C LYS A 199 -21.49 6.68 -2.21
N GLN A 200 -20.96 5.62 -1.61
CA GLN A 200 -20.32 4.53 -2.34
C GLN A 200 -21.29 3.84 -3.32
N ASP A 201 -22.56 3.72 -2.96
CA ASP A 201 -23.64 3.15 -3.77
C ASP A 201 -23.99 3.99 -5.01
N ARG A 202 -23.53 5.25 -5.06
CA ARG A 202 -23.75 6.18 -6.18
C ARG A 202 -22.46 6.60 -6.86
N SER A 203 -21.36 5.97 -6.49
CA SER A 203 -20.04 6.25 -7.04
C SER A 203 -19.61 5.12 -7.95
N MET A 204 -18.94 5.46 -9.04
CA MET A 204 -18.38 4.49 -9.99
C MET A 204 -17.00 4.95 -10.44
N ILE A 205 -16.17 4.00 -10.82
CA ILE A 205 -14.92 4.27 -11.51
C ILE A 205 -15.27 4.53 -12.97
N SER A 206 -14.76 5.61 -13.54
CA SER A 206 -14.96 5.95 -14.96
C SER A 206 -13.72 5.72 -15.81
N GLY A 207 -12.54 5.56 -15.19
CA GLY A 207 -11.31 5.32 -15.92
C GLY A 207 -10.11 5.02 -15.04
N ILE A 208 -9.12 4.43 -15.67
CA ILE A 208 -7.78 4.20 -15.13
C ILE A 208 -6.75 4.67 -16.15
N ALA A 209 -5.66 5.26 -15.70
CA ALA A 209 -4.53 5.61 -16.55
C ALA A 209 -3.21 5.42 -15.80
N SER A 210 -2.20 4.93 -16.50
CA SER A 210 -0.84 4.82 -16.00
C SER A 210 0.12 5.38 -17.04
N TYR A 211 1.06 6.20 -16.58
CA TYR A 211 2.09 6.84 -17.38
C TYR A 211 3.46 6.45 -16.82
N SER A 212 4.53 6.90 -17.45
CA SER A 212 5.90 6.58 -17.02
C SER A 212 6.26 7.03 -15.61
N ASP A 213 5.60 8.05 -15.11
CA ASP A 213 5.91 8.75 -13.85
C ASP A 213 4.72 8.87 -12.88
N ASN A 214 3.50 8.56 -13.33
CA ASN A 214 2.31 8.65 -12.50
C ASN A 214 1.24 7.62 -12.86
N VAL A 215 0.26 7.47 -11.97
CA VAL A 215 -0.97 6.69 -12.19
C VAL A 215 -2.17 7.49 -11.72
N SER A 216 -3.32 7.34 -12.37
CA SER A 216 -4.57 7.96 -11.98
C SER A 216 -5.76 7.03 -12.10
N THR A 217 -6.76 7.26 -11.27
CA THR A 217 -8.09 6.64 -11.33
C THR A 217 -9.14 7.74 -11.29
N VAL A 218 -10.17 7.61 -12.10
CA VAL A 218 -11.26 8.58 -12.22
C VAL A 218 -12.59 7.92 -11.88
#